data_6c43d865a8ab9387028fda5247714067
#
_entry.id   6c43d865a8ab9387028fda5247714067
#
_cell.length_a   1.000
_cell.length_b   1.000
_cell.length_c   1.000
_cell.angle_alpha   90.00
_cell.angle_beta   90.00
_cell.angle_gamma   90.00
#
_symmetry.space_group_name_H-M   'P 1'
#
loop_
_entity.id
_entity.type
_entity.pdbx_description
1 polymer ?
#
loop_
_entity_poly.entity_id
_entity_poly.type
_entity_poly.pdbx_seq_one_letter_code
_entity_poly.pdbx_strand_id
1 'polypeptide(L)'
;MSFVSRHFRSLALMLFLSVMLAGCRSAGKPVVGISSSWDDARVVSLNDSYVAAVRAAGGVPVVLPPVRSAAEAAEALALADALILSGGEDVDPARYGEAVLDSTVEVNAPRDTSDFLLAAEAMRRGMPVLGICRGSQLLNVFFGGSLYQDLPGQIGSLPESTGSASLSEPVRGGSGGRAVHGSFLSGPVRGGSEVDGTATAASQGHAAIRHRQSESGSIGTHWIYIDANSRLHDLLGLDSVMVNSFHHQAVKGPGTGVRVVARSADGVVEAWDWNGPQRAGSSKRGSLQHSGSSRRSSNICVQFHPEIFVKSGDTTFLPLFQDLIDRAR
;
A
#
# COMPACT_ATOMS: atom_id res chain seq x y z
N MET A 1 -17.54 -62.19 13.07
CA MET A 1 -17.94 -60.86 12.56
C MET A 1 -17.69 -59.68 13.51
N SER A 2 -16.76 -59.72 14.45
CA SER A 2 -16.58 -58.63 15.44
C SER A 2 -15.25 -57.82 15.34
N PHE A 3 -14.28 -58.25 14.58
CA PHE A 3 -12.94 -57.62 14.52
C PHE A 3 -12.89 -56.42 13.55
N VAL A 4 -13.58 -56.52 12.42
CA VAL A 4 -13.62 -55.47 11.38
C VAL A 4 -14.40 -54.26 11.82
N SER A 5 -15.43 -54.43 12.64
CA SER A 5 -16.28 -53.32 13.17
C SER A 5 -15.57 -52.39 14.16
N ARG A 6 -14.58 -52.90 14.93
CA ARG A 6 -13.84 -52.10 15.91
C ARG A 6 -12.80 -51.18 15.22
N HIS A 7 -12.12 -51.65 14.19
CA HIS A 7 -11.12 -50.83 13.46
C HIS A 7 -11.79 -49.75 12.61
N PHE A 8 -12.97 -50.02 12.05
CA PHE A 8 -13.70 -48.98 11.29
C PHE A 8 -14.21 -47.85 12.21
N ARG A 9 -14.64 -48.16 13.43
CA ARG A 9 -15.05 -47.16 14.43
C ARG A 9 -13.87 -46.33 14.92
N SER A 10 -12.71 -46.93 15.13
CA SER A 10 -11.50 -46.19 15.54
C SER A 10 -10.95 -45.29 14.43
N LEU A 11 -10.98 -45.74 13.16
CA LEU A 11 -10.56 -44.96 12.02
C LEU A 11 -11.52 -43.77 11.77
N ALA A 12 -12.82 -43.99 11.88
CA ALA A 12 -13.83 -42.93 11.76
C ALA A 12 -13.73 -41.91 12.90
N LEU A 13 -13.41 -42.34 14.13
CA LEU A 13 -13.22 -41.45 15.27
C LEU A 13 -11.94 -40.62 15.13
N MET A 14 -10.83 -41.21 14.63
CA MET A 14 -9.61 -40.53 14.34
C MET A 14 -9.77 -39.52 13.18
N LEU A 15 -10.52 -39.86 12.15
CA LEU A 15 -10.84 -38.95 11.05
C LEU A 15 -11.74 -37.82 11.52
N PHE A 16 -12.70 -38.08 12.37
CA PHE A 16 -13.61 -37.08 12.97
C PHE A 16 -12.83 -36.15 13.90
N LEU A 17 -11.92 -36.69 14.72
CA LEU A 17 -11.06 -35.90 15.60
C LEU A 17 -10.07 -35.02 14.82
N SER A 18 -9.50 -35.52 13.70
CA SER A 18 -8.64 -34.72 12.85
C SER A 18 -9.40 -33.62 12.08
N VAL A 19 -10.63 -33.86 11.68
CA VAL A 19 -11.51 -32.85 11.06
C VAL A 19 -11.95 -31.79 12.10
N MET A 20 -12.22 -32.19 13.34
CA MET A 20 -12.56 -31.27 14.44
C MET A 20 -11.35 -30.42 14.89
N LEU A 21 -10.12 -30.98 14.88
CA LEU A 21 -8.88 -30.25 15.17
C LEU A 21 -8.48 -29.30 14.03
N ALA A 22 -8.84 -29.61 12.80
CA ALA A 22 -8.63 -28.71 11.65
C ALA A 22 -9.67 -27.57 11.56
N GLY A 23 -10.81 -27.70 12.27
CA GLY A 23 -11.93 -26.75 12.23
C GLY A 23 -11.98 -25.71 13.36
N CYS A 24 -11.16 -25.83 14.39
CA CYS A 24 -11.12 -24.88 15.49
C CYS A 24 -9.90 -23.96 15.41
N ARG A 25 -9.75 -23.19 14.32
CA ARG A 25 -9.20 -21.85 14.50
C ARG A 25 -10.29 -21.06 15.21
N SER A 26 -10.13 -20.87 16.52
CA SER A 26 -10.86 -19.85 17.27
C SER A 26 -10.95 -18.61 16.42
N ALA A 27 -12.13 -17.96 16.32
CA ALA A 27 -12.34 -16.69 15.64
C ALA A 27 -11.56 -15.57 16.37
N GLY A 28 -10.25 -15.73 16.51
CA GLY A 28 -9.33 -14.74 17.05
C GLY A 28 -9.18 -13.58 16.07
N LYS A 29 -8.79 -12.43 16.59
CA LYS A 29 -8.44 -11.29 15.75
C LYS A 29 -7.25 -11.66 14.86
N PRO A 30 -7.26 -11.32 13.55
CA PRO A 30 -6.12 -11.56 12.68
C PRO A 30 -4.83 -10.93 13.20
N VAL A 31 -3.74 -11.65 13.08
CA VAL A 31 -2.40 -11.22 13.47
C VAL A 31 -1.72 -10.58 12.26
N VAL A 32 -1.31 -9.33 12.40
CA VAL A 32 -0.64 -8.57 11.34
C VAL A 32 0.83 -8.43 11.71
N GLY A 33 1.71 -9.09 10.95
CA GLY A 33 3.15 -8.87 11.02
C GLY A 33 3.51 -7.51 10.42
N ILE A 34 4.37 -6.76 11.08
CA ILE A 34 4.82 -5.43 10.62
C ILE A 34 6.33 -5.46 10.55
N SER A 35 6.91 -5.25 9.35
CA SER A 35 8.36 -5.19 9.19
C SER A 35 8.96 -3.99 9.93
N SER A 36 10.18 -4.15 10.43
CA SER A 36 10.89 -3.12 11.20
C SER A 36 12.32 -2.94 10.70
N SER A 37 12.99 -1.89 11.14
CA SER A 37 14.38 -1.63 10.84
C SER A 37 15.29 -1.97 12.03
N TRP A 38 16.60 -2.10 11.77
CA TRP A 38 17.65 -1.96 12.75
C TRP A 38 18.30 -0.60 12.59
N ASP A 39 18.54 0.08 13.70
CA ASP A 39 19.48 1.19 13.75
C ASP A 39 20.92 0.72 13.84
N ASP A 40 21.88 1.66 13.84
CA ASP A 40 23.31 1.37 13.96
C ASP A 40 23.68 0.65 15.28
N ALA A 41 22.91 0.86 16.32
CA ALA A 41 23.04 0.18 17.61
C ALA A 41 22.40 -1.20 17.64
N ARG A 42 21.85 -1.66 16.50
CA ARG A 42 21.08 -2.90 16.36
C ARG A 42 19.83 -2.96 17.22
N VAL A 43 19.24 -1.82 17.50
CA VAL A 43 17.92 -1.72 18.12
C VAL A 43 16.85 -1.87 17.04
N VAL A 44 15.91 -2.77 17.28
CA VAL A 44 14.73 -2.91 16.41
C VAL A 44 13.84 -1.71 16.60
N SER A 45 13.58 -0.96 15.53
CA SER A 45 12.79 0.25 15.56
C SER A 45 11.62 0.22 14.57
N LEU A 46 10.49 0.77 15.01
CA LEU A 46 9.28 0.97 14.20
C LEU A 46 8.49 2.15 14.79
N ASN A 47 7.96 3.01 13.93
CA ASN A 47 7.03 4.04 14.40
C ASN A 47 5.76 3.37 14.93
N ASP A 48 5.31 3.73 16.13
CA ASP A 48 4.18 3.13 16.80
C ASP A 48 2.82 3.42 16.11
N SER A 49 2.77 4.34 15.14
CA SER A 49 1.59 4.60 14.31
C SER A 49 1.09 3.36 13.55
N TYR A 50 2.00 2.50 13.09
CA TYR A 50 1.64 1.22 12.46
C TYR A 50 0.89 0.30 13.44
N VAL A 51 1.42 0.21 14.67
CA VAL A 51 0.81 -0.58 15.75
C VAL A 51 -0.58 -0.03 16.10
N ALA A 52 -0.70 1.30 16.19
CA ALA A 52 -1.96 1.98 16.47
C ALA A 52 -3.00 1.74 15.36
N ALA A 53 -2.60 1.84 14.09
CA ALA A 53 -3.49 1.63 12.94
C ALA A 53 -4.03 0.20 12.87
N VAL A 54 -3.18 -0.81 13.06
CA VAL A 54 -3.61 -2.22 13.08
C VAL A 54 -4.60 -2.48 14.22
N ARG A 55 -4.35 -1.90 15.41
CA ARG A 55 -5.29 -2.02 16.55
C ARG A 55 -6.62 -1.33 16.29
N ALA A 56 -6.58 -0.13 15.71
CA ALA A 56 -7.79 0.63 15.33
C ALA A 56 -8.64 -0.15 14.30
N ALA A 57 -8.01 -0.88 13.39
CA ALA A 57 -8.68 -1.74 12.42
C ALA A 57 -9.16 -3.08 12.99
N GLY A 58 -8.84 -3.40 14.25
CA GLY A 58 -9.32 -4.61 14.94
C GLY A 58 -8.37 -5.81 14.84
N GLY A 59 -7.15 -5.65 14.31
CA GLY A 59 -6.13 -6.69 14.27
C GLY A 59 -5.23 -6.74 15.51
N VAL A 60 -4.35 -7.73 15.55
CA VAL A 60 -3.29 -7.88 16.55
C VAL A 60 -1.95 -7.56 15.88
N PRO A 61 -1.30 -6.43 16.20
CA PRO A 61 -0.01 -6.09 15.60
C PRO A 61 1.13 -6.89 16.25
N VAL A 62 2.03 -7.43 15.41
CA VAL A 62 3.27 -8.08 15.82
C VAL A 62 4.42 -7.44 15.05
N VAL A 63 5.34 -6.80 15.75
CA VAL A 63 6.55 -6.23 15.13
C VAL A 63 7.52 -7.38 14.84
N LEU A 64 7.87 -7.52 13.56
CA LEU A 64 8.80 -8.55 13.10
C LEU A 64 10.22 -7.96 13.12
N PRO A 65 11.16 -8.57 13.87
CA PRO A 65 12.56 -8.19 13.76
C PRO A 65 13.06 -8.51 12.34
N PRO A 66 14.08 -7.78 11.83
CA PRO A 66 14.67 -8.10 10.54
C PRO A 66 15.19 -9.54 10.47
N VAL A 67 14.88 -10.23 9.37
CA VAL A 67 15.27 -11.63 9.10
C VAL A 67 16.44 -11.71 8.12
N ARG A 68 17.21 -12.81 8.16
CA ARG A 68 18.44 -12.98 7.37
C ARG A 68 18.39 -14.13 6.39
N SER A 69 17.35 -14.98 6.50
CA SER A 69 17.17 -16.16 5.64
C SER A 69 15.70 -16.41 5.35
N ALA A 70 15.44 -17.21 4.31
CA ALA A 70 14.09 -17.66 3.98
C ALA A 70 13.47 -18.50 5.11
N ALA A 71 14.29 -19.24 5.88
CA ALA A 71 13.82 -19.99 7.03
C ALA A 71 13.33 -19.05 8.14
N GLU A 72 14.14 -18.02 8.49
CA GLU A 72 13.74 -17.00 9.47
C GLU A 72 12.48 -16.24 9.02
N ALA A 73 12.34 -15.91 7.72
CA ALA A 73 11.13 -15.28 7.20
C ALA A 73 9.89 -16.20 7.33
N ALA A 74 10.07 -17.49 7.09
CA ALA A 74 9.02 -18.47 7.27
C ALA A 74 8.60 -18.61 8.73
N GLU A 75 9.55 -18.60 9.66
CA GLU A 75 9.30 -18.61 11.11
C GLU A 75 8.62 -17.32 11.58
N ALA A 76 9.14 -16.16 11.17
CA ALA A 76 8.58 -14.86 11.53
C ALA A 76 7.11 -14.70 11.08
N LEU A 77 6.77 -15.22 9.89
CA LEU A 77 5.41 -15.17 9.35
C LEU A 77 4.55 -16.37 9.74
N ALA A 78 5.04 -17.31 10.56
CA ALA A 78 4.29 -18.52 10.91
C ALA A 78 2.98 -18.22 11.64
N LEU A 79 2.97 -17.18 12.46
CA LEU A 79 1.81 -16.76 13.25
C LEU A 79 1.05 -15.57 12.64
N ALA A 80 1.57 -14.96 11.57
CA ALA A 80 0.95 -13.82 10.93
C ALA A 80 -0.09 -14.27 9.88
N ASP A 81 -1.21 -13.58 9.84
CA ASP A 81 -2.28 -13.76 8.86
C ASP A 81 -2.16 -12.73 7.72
N ALA A 82 -1.49 -11.60 7.96
CA ALA A 82 -1.20 -10.55 6.98
C ALA A 82 0.14 -9.88 7.28
N LEU A 83 0.68 -9.15 6.30
CA LEU A 83 1.95 -8.43 6.39
C LEU A 83 1.78 -6.95 6.05
N ILE A 84 2.38 -6.07 6.87
CA ILE A 84 2.65 -4.68 6.50
C ILE A 84 4.15 -4.54 6.28
N LEU A 85 4.56 -4.10 5.09
CA LEU A 85 5.91 -3.61 4.83
C LEU A 85 5.94 -2.12 5.12
N SER A 86 6.68 -1.74 6.15
CA SER A 86 6.67 -0.37 6.68
C SER A 86 7.55 0.60 5.88
N GLY A 87 7.38 1.90 6.11
CA GLY A 87 8.27 2.96 5.65
C GLY A 87 9.67 2.88 6.25
N GLY A 88 10.60 3.69 5.78
CA GLY A 88 11.98 3.78 6.27
C GLY A 88 12.98 4.24 5.22
N GLU A 89 14.20 3.78 5.32
CA GLU A 89 15.36 4.09 4.49
C GLU A 89 15.14 3.69 3.02
N ASP A 90 16.00 4.13 2.13
CA ASP A 90 15.86 3.89 0.68
C ASP A 90 16.09 2.41 0.32
N VAL A 91 15.45 1.98 -0.76
CA VAL A 91 15.74 0.69 -1.38
C VAL A 91 17.01 0.82 -2.21
N ASP A 92 17.95 -0.10 -2.02
CA ASP A 92 19.24 -0.13 -2.72
C ASP A 92 19.02 -0.12 -4.25
N PRO A 93 19.54 0.88 -4.99
CA PRO A 93 19.46 0.96 -6.44
C PRO A 93 19.97 -0.28 -7.17
N ALA A 94 20.95 -0.98 -6.61
CA ALA A 94 21.43 -2.25 -7.17
C ALA A 94 20.31 -3.32 -7.28
N ARG A 95 19.24 -3.23 -6.50
CA ARG A 95 18.09 -4.15 -6.55
C ARG A 95 17.25 -3.99 -7.82
N TYR A 96 17.34 -2.83 -8.48
CA TYR A 96 16.67 -2.56 -9.77
C TYR A 96 17.64 -2.21 -10.89
N GLY A 97 18.93 -2.59 -10.73
CA GLY A 97 19.95 -2.53 -11.78
C GLY A 97 20.52 -1.12 -12.05
N GLU A 98 20.36 -0.20 -11.12
CA GLU A 98 20.92 1.15 -11.20
C GLU A 98 22.09 1.31 -10.21
N ALA A 99 23.00 2.24 -10.50
CA ALA A 99 23.99 2.69 -9.53
C ALA A 99 23.37 3.74 -8.59
N VAL A 100 23.93 3.90 -7.39
CA VAL A 100 23.57 4.98 -6.48
C VAL A 100 23.79 6.32 -7.15
N LEU A 101 22.77 7.18 -7.20
CA LEU A 101 22.79 8.46 -7.89
C LEU A 101 23.78 9.42 -7.22
N ASP A 102 23.63 9.62 -5.92
CA ASP A 102 24.47 10.50 -5.10
C ASP A 102 24.26 10.23 -3.60
N SER A 103 24.75 11.15 -2.76
CA SER A 103 24.70 11.04 -1.30
C SER A 103 23.31 11.26 -0.67
N THR A 104 22.27 11.54 -1.46
CA THR A 104 20.89 11.62 -0.95
C THR A 104 20.30 10.25 -0.70
N VAL A 105 20.86 9.20 -1.29
CA VAL A 105 20.40 7.82 -1.18
C VAL A 105 20.98 7.17 0.09
N GLU A 106 20.10 6.83 1.03
CA GLU A 106 20.45 6.22 2.32
C GLU A 106 19.99 4.76 2.38
N VAL A 107 20.91 3.83 2.06
CA VAL A 107 20.61 2.39 1.98
C VAL A 107 20.84 1.69 3.31
N ASN A 108 19.86 0.85 3.72
CA ASN A 108 20.02 -0.12 4.80
C ASN A 108 19.98 -1.55 4.23
N ALA A 109 21.12 -2.09 3.82
CA ALA A 109 21.23 -3.40 3.17
C ALA A 109 20.69 -4.58 4.01
N PRO A 110 20.89 -4.66 5.35
CA PRO A 110 20.24 -5.66 6.18
C PRO A 110 18.72 -5.60 6.14
N ARG A 111 18.14 -4.40 6.13
CA ARG A 111 16.71 -4.20 6.03
C ARG A 111 16.16 -4.58 4.65
N ASP A 112 16.86 -4.22 3.58
CA ASP A 112 16.50 -4.67 2.23
C ASP A 112 16.44 -6.19 2.18
N THR A 113 17.49 -6.87 2.65
CA THR A 113 17.52 -8.33 2.68
C THR A 113 16.32 -8.90 3.44
N SER A 114 16.03 -8.36 4.61
CA SER A 114 14.90 -8.79 5.43
C SER A 114 13.55 -8.60 4.72
N ASP A 115 13.29 -7.40 4.23
CA ASP A 115 11.98 -7.09 3.68
C ASP A 115 11.73 -7.80 2.34
N PHE A 116 12.77 -8.03 1.51
CA PHE A 116 12.66 -8.89 0.32
C PHE A 116 12.36 -10.34 0.68
N LEU A 117 12.95 -10.90 1.75
CA LEU A 117 12.66 -12.24 2.24
C LEU A 117 11.23 -12.35 2.77
N LEU A 118 10.78 -11.38 3.56
CA LEU A 118 9.40 -11.32 4.06
C LEU A 118 8.40 -11.19 2.91
N ALA A 119 8.68 -10.33 1.92
CA ALA A 119 7.85 -10.20 0.73
C ALA A 119 7.74 -11.52 -0.05
N ALA A 120 8.88 -12.18 -0.30
CA ALA A 120 8.91 -13.45 -1.01
C ALA A 120 8.08 -14.53 -0.28
N GLU A 121 8.21 -14.65 1.02
CA GLU A 121 7.47 -15.62 1.82
C GLU A 121 5.98 -15.29 1.89
N ALA A 122 5.59 -14.02 2.04
CA ALA A 122 4.21 -13.57 2.01
C ALA A 122 3.55 -13.90 0.66
N MET A 123 4.26 -13.63 -0.46
CA MET A 123 3.79 -13.97 -1.80
C MET A 123 3.63 -15.47 -1.99
N ARG A 124 4.61 -16.26 -1.54
CA ARG A 124 4.55 -17.74 -1.60
C ARG A 124 3.34 -18.30 -0.84
N ARG A 125 2.95 -17.69 0.27
CA ARG A 125 1.75 -18.07 1.06
C ARG A 125 0.44 -17.53 0.49
N GLY A 126 0.48 -16.57 -0.44
CA GLY A 126 -0.70 -15.81 -0.86
C GLY A 126 -1.28 -14.97 0.26
N MET A 127 -0.42 -14.47 1.13
CA MET A 127 -0.77 -13.66 2.30
C MET A 127 -1.20 -12.25 1.84
N PRO A 128 -2.23 -11.64 2.45
CA PRO A 128 -2.54 -10.23 2.24
C PRO A 128 -1.36 -9.34 2.66
N VAL A 129 -1.01 -8.36 1.80
CA VAL A 129 0.10 -7.43 2.06
C VAL A 129 -0.36 -6.00 1.83
N LEU A 130 0.10 -5.10 2.71
CA LEU A 130 0.01 -3.64 2.56
C LEU A 130 1.42 -3.06 2.56
N GLY A 131 1.83 -2.44 1.45
CA GLY A 131 3.11 -1.72 1.35
C GLY A 131 2.90 -0.23 1.62
N ILE A 132 3.67 0.35 2.54
CA ILE A 132 3.58 1.77 2.91
C ILE A 132 4.93 2.43 2.68
N CYS A 133 4.96 3.54 1.93
CA CYS A 133 6.13 4.36 1.62
C CYS A 133 7.27 3.47 1.05
N ARG A 134 8.36 3.25 1.79
CA ARG A 134 9.42 2.32 1.40
C ARG A 134 8.89 0.91 1.08
N GLY A 135 7.93 0.41 1.85
CA GLY A 135 7.33 -0.91 1.59
C GLY A 135 6.61 -1.00 0.24
N SER A 136 5.99 0.09 -0.21
CA SER A 136 5.43 0.22 -1.55
C SER A 136 6.52 0.20 -2.63
N GLN A 137 7.60 0.94 -2.43
CA GLN A 137 8.75 1.00 -3.34
C GLN A 137 9.44 -0.36 -3.47
N LEU A 138 9.70 -1.02 -2.34
CA LEU A 138 10.33 -2.33 -2.28
C LEU A 138 9.49 -3.38 -3.04
N LEU A 139 8.18 -3.40 -2.85
CA LEU A 139 7.31 -4.33 -3.58
C LEU A 139 7.29 -4.05 -5.08
N ASN A 140 7.33 -2.78 -5.50
CA ASN A 140 7.48 -2.45 -6.92
C ASN A 140 8.77 -3.05 -7.50
N VAL A 141 9.90 -2.88 -6.79
CA VAL A 141 11.20 -3.46 -7.18
C VAL A 141 11.16 -4.99 -7.14
N PHE A 142 10.51 -5.59 -6.15
CA PHE A 142 10.30 -7.04 -6.04
C PHE A 142 9.60 -7.61 -7.29
N PHE A 143 8.69 -6.84 -7.89
CA PHE A 143 8.02 -7.19 -9.14
C PHE A 143 8.78 -6.76 -10.41
N GLY A 144 10.03 -6.33 -10.28
CA GLY A 144 10.91 -5.94 -11.40
C GLY A 144 10.72 -4.52 -11.89
N GLY A 145 10.13 -3.66 -11.08
CA GLY A 145 10.03 -2.23 -11.33
C GLY A 145 11.27 -1.44 -10.92
N SER A 146 11.27 -0.13 -11.15
CA SER A 146 12.35 0.79 -10.81
C SER A 146 11.84 2.00 -10.05
N LEU A 147 12.77 2.77 -9.44
CA LEU A 147 12.46 3.93 -8.62
C LEU A 147 13.15 5.19 -9.13
N TYR A 148 12.53 6.35 -8.90
CA TYR A 148 13.26 7.60 -8.79
C TYR A 148 14.04 7.56 -7.48
N GLN A 149 15.35 7.81 -7.56
CA GLN A 149 16.23 7.81 -6.39
C GLN A 149 16.16 9.15 -5.64
N ASP A 150 15.90 10.25 -6.36
CA ASP A 150 15.69 11.58 -5.80
C ASP A 150 14.70 12.37 -6.67
N LEU A 151 13.49 12.58 -6.19
CA LEU A 151 12.45 13.31 -6.90
C LEU A 151 12.86 14.75 -7.22
N PRO A 152 13.42 15.56 -6.29
CA PRO A 152 13.84 16.92 -6.58
C PRO A 152 14.85 17.02 -7.73
N GLY A 153 15.78 16.08 -7.81
CA GLY A 153 16.79 16.05 -8.86
C GLY A 153 16.30 15.49 -10.20
N GLN A 154 15.29 14.65 -10.19
CA GLN A 154 14.89 13.86 -11.36
C GLN A 154 13.53 14.25 -11.98
N ILE A 155 12.58 14.83 -11.22
CA ILE A 155 11.26 15.22 -11.75
C ILE A 155 11.37 16.36 -12.77
N GLY A 156 12.30 17.29 -12.60
CA GLY A 156 12.51 18.41 -13.53
C GLY A 156 12.92 17.99 -14.94
N SER A 157 13.24 16.72 -15.14
CA SER A 157 13.67 16.12 -16.40
C SER A 157 12.70 15.06 -16.93
N LEU A 158 11.47 14.97 -16.43
CA LEU A 158 10.48 14.04 -16.96
C LEU A 158 10.16 14.40 -18.42
N PRO A 159 10.36 13.48 -19.40
CA PRO A 159 9.88 13.70 -20.75
C PRO A 159 8.34 13.77 -20.69
N GLU A 160 7.78 14.74 -21.45
CA GLU A 160 6.33 14.77 -21.65
C GLU A 160 5.87 13.36 -22.03
N SER A 161 4.97 12.78 -21.24
CA SER A 161 4.45 11.45 -21.51
C SER A 161 3.71 11.47 -22.84
N THR A 162 4.34 10.97 -23.91
CA THR A 162 3.67 10.63 -25.17
C THR A 162 2.79 9.41 -24.93
N GLY A 163 1.67 9.61 -24.28
CA GLY A 163 0.72 8.55 -23.98
C GLY A 163 -0.43 9.11 -23.13
N SER A 164 -1.34 9.82 -23.82
CA SER A 164 -2.60 10.33 -23.27
C SER A 164 -3.44 9.17 -22.73
N ALA A 165 -3.31 8.87 -21.45
CA ALA A 165 -4.46 8.46 -20.67
C ALA A 165 -5.03 9.75 -20.09
N SER A 166 -5.99 10.36 -20.81
CA SER A 166 -6.68 11.54 -20.34
C SER A 166 -7.46 11.17 -19.08
N LEU A 167 -6.91 11.56 -17.93
CA LEU A 167 -7.74 11.79 -16.75
C LEU A 167 -8.51 13.06 -17.06
N SER A 168 -9.76 12.92 -17.51
CA SER A 168 -10.68 14.03 -17.73
C SER A 168 -10.81 14.78 -16.42
N GLU A 169 -10.51 16.09 -16.45
CA GLU A 169 -10.84 16.99 -15.34
C GLU A 169 -12.32 16.82 -14.96
N PRO A 170 -12.67 16.79 -13.67
CA PRO A 170 -14.07 16.71 -13.27
C PRO A 170 -14.77 18.01 -13.69
N VAL A 171 -15.67 17.91 -14.67
CA VAL A 171 -16.62 18.96 -15.04
C VAL A 171 -17.42 19.31 -13.79
N ARG A 172 -17.38 20.57 -13.35
CA ARG A 172 -18.28 21.11 -12.34
C ARG A 172 -19.71 21.04 -12.85
N GLY A 173 -20.50 20.15 -12.29
CA GLY A 173 -21.94 20.10 -12.58
C GLY A 173 -22.63 18.93 -11.93
N GLY A 174 -23.39 19.16 -10.84
CA GLY A 174 -24.49 18.32 -10.40
C GLY A 174 -24.33 17.59 -9.09
N SER A 175 -24.79 18.20 -8.02
CA SER A 175 -25.46 17.70 -6.80
C SER A 175 -25.13 16.27 -6.29
N GLY A 176 -24.50 16.18 -5.10
CA GLY A 176 -24.72 15.05 -4.20
C GLY A 176 -23.51 14.35 -3.58
N GLY A 177 -22.33 14.92 -3.55
CA GLY A 177 -21.17 14.35 -2.84
C GLY A 177 -20.87 15.12 -1.55
N ARG A 178 -20.88 14.41 -0.42
CA ARG A 178 -20.67 14.97 0.92
C ARG A 178 -19.19 15.32 1.12
N ALA A 179 -18.86 16.62 0.94
CA ALA A 179 -17.56 17.15 1.33
C ALA A 179 -17.53 17.34 2.86
N VAL A 180 -16.53 16.76 3.52
CA VAL A 180 -16.26 17.04 4.93
C VAL A 180 -15.40 18.30 5.00
N HIS A 181 -16.03 19.43 5.35
CA HIS A 181 -15.38 20.73 5.53
C HIS A 181 -14.70 20.81 6.90
N GLY A 182 -13.39 21.01 6.89
CA GLY A 182 -12.69 21.68 7.97
C GLY A 182 -12.84 23.19 7.78
N SER A 183 -13.47 23.87 8.74
CA SER A 183 -13.77 25.30 8.69
C SER A 183 -12.53 26.16 8.90
N PHE A 184 -12.20 27.02 7.93
CA PHE A 184 -11.36 28.19 8.14
C PHE A 184 -12.11 29.45 7.76
N LEU A 185 -12.05 30.43 8.67
CA LEU A 185 -12.74 31.72 8.63
C LEU A 185 -12.29 32.59 7.45
N SER A 186 -13.25 33.12 6.72
CA SER A 186 -13.05 34.08 5.64
C SER A 186 -13.49 35.48 6.07
N GLY A 187 -12.64 36.46 5.78
CA GLY A 187 -13.01 37.86 5.75
C GLY A 187 -13.11 38.35 4.30
N PRO A 188 -13.97 39.33 3.96
CA PRO A 188 -14.29 39.67 2.59
C PRO A 188 -13.36 40.74 2.00
N VAL A 189 -12.93 40.55 0.73
CA VAL A 189 -12.36 41.64 -0.09
C VAL A 189 -13.25 41.90 -1.30
N ARG A 190 -13.71 43.17 -1.40
CA ARG A 190 -14.44 43.74 -2.54
C ARG A 190 -13.45 44.22 -3.62
N GLY A 191 -13.93 44.22 -4.87
CA GLY A 191 -13.42 45.13 -5.88
C GLY A 191 -13.22 44.50 -7.25
N GLY A 192 -14.07 44.82 -8.22
CA GLY A 192 -14.09 44.33 -9.57
C GLY A 192 -13.11 45.05 -10.52
N SER A 193 -12.93 44.45 -11.68
CA SER A 193 -12.95 45.12 -13.03
C SER A 193 -12.81 44.07 -14.11
N GLU A 194 -13.72 44.12 -15.06
CA GLU A 194 -13.68 43.37 -16.35
C GLU A 194 -12.46 43.84 -17.14
N VAL A 195 -11.75 42.92 -17.74
CA VAL A 195 -10.89 43.13 -18.91
C VAL A 195 -10.99 41.91 -19.83
N ASP A 196 -11.55 42.17 -20.99
CA ASP A 196 -11.56 41.33 -22.19
C ASP A 196 -10.12 41.01 -22.63
N GLY A 197 -9.85 39.78 -22.97
CA GLY A 197 -8.51 39.41 -23.46
C GLY A 197 -8.39 37.91 -23.76
N THR A 198 -8.43 37.60 -25.04
CA THR A 198 -8.10 36.32 -25.66
C THR A 198 -6.90 35.65 -24.98
N ALA A 199 -7.14 34.66 -24.15
CA ALA A 199 -6.07 33.89 -23.51
C ALA A 199 -5.67 32.73 -24.44
N THR A 200 -4.53 32.86 -25.06
CA THR A 200 -3.71 31.73 -25.55
C THR A 200 -3.49 30.77 -24.40
N ALA A 201 -3.84 29.50 -24.59
CA ALA A 201 -3.58 28.45 -23.61
C ALA A 201 -2.06 28.31 -23.38
N ALA A 202 -1.55 29.02 -22.38
CA ALA A 202 -0.23 28.79 -21.85
C ALA A 202 -0.30 27.48 -21.05
N SER A 203 0.55 26.52 -21.41
CA SER A 203 0.85 25.34 -20.63
C SER A 203 1.26 25.78 -19.21
N GLN A 204 0.35 25.69 -18.24
CA GLN A 204 0.69 25.89 -16.84
C GLN A 204 1.55 24.70 -16.43
N GLY A 205 2.85 24.88 -16.44
CA GLY A 205 3.77 23.94 -15.80
C GLY A 205 3.33 23.74 -14.35
N HIS A 206 2.92 22.55 -14.02
CA HIS A 206 2.56 22.20 -12.65
C HIS A 206 3.82 22.39 -11.80
N ALA A 207 3.74 23.27 -10.79
CA ALA A 207 4.85 23.45 -9.87
C ALA A 207 5.16 22.11 -9.20
N ALA A 208 6.45 21.75 -9.13
CA ALA A 208 6.87 20.50 -8.48
C ALA A 208 6.36 20.47 -7.03
N ILE A 209 5.73 19.36 -6.67
CA ILE A 209 5.21 19.15 -5.32
C ILE A 209 6.37 18.79 -4.39
N ARG A 210 6.35 19.33 -3.18
CA ARG A 210 7.32 18.97 -2.16
C ARG A 210 6.91 17.66 -1.48
N HIS A 211 7.51 16.52 -1.91
CA HIS A 211 7.22 15.20 -1.37
C HIS A 211 7.92 14.89 -0.02
N ARG A 212 8.67 15.84 0.54
CA ARG A 212 9.25 15.74 1.90
C ARG A 212 8.81 16.96 2.69
N GLN A 213 7.64 16.83 3.33
CA GLN A 213 7.04 17.92 4.11
C GLN A 213 7.78 18.20 5.41
N SER A 214 7.62 19.44 5.92
CA SER A 214 8.08 19.87 7.24
C SER A 214 6.97 19.86 8.28
N GLU A 215 5.72 19.77 7.84
CA GLU A 215 4.52 19.76 8.65
C GLU A 215 4.36 18.43 9.39
N SER A 216 3.49 18.45 10.43
CA SER A 216 3.13 17.21 11.12
C SER A 216 2.58 16.15 10.15
N GLY A 217 2.93 14.89 10.38
CA GLY A 217 2.43 13.77 9.55
C GLY A 217 0.91 13.57 9.61
N SER A 218 0.21 14.21 10.52
CA SER A 218 -1.25 14.25 10.57
C SER A 218 -1.87 15.30 9.64
N ILE A 219 -1.04 16.06 8.92
CA ILE A 219 -1.48 17.08 7.95
C ILE A 219 -1.19 16.60 6.54
N GLY A 220 -2.22 16.58 5.69
CA GLY A 220 -2.05 16.36 4.26
C GLY A 220 -1.50 17.62 3.59
N THR A 221 -0.50 17.48 2.70
CA THR A 221 0.18 18.59 2.07
C THR A 221 -0.01 18.67 0.56
N HIS A 222 -0.44 17.58 -0.08
CA HIS A 222 -0.78 17.59 -1.50
C HIS A 222 -1.93 16.64 -1.82
N TRP A 223 -2.58 16.91 -2.96
CA TRP A 223 -3.66 16.08 -3.47
C TRP A 223 -3.11 14.90 -4.27
N ILE A 224 -3.73 13.74 -4.07
CA ILE A 224 -3.63 12.61 -4.99
C ILE A 224 -4.97 12.39 -5.68
N TYR A 225 -4.92 11.95 -6.94
CA TYR A 225 -6.09 11.66 -7.78
C TYR A 225 -6.17 10.15 -7.97
N ILE A 226 -7.33 9.58 -7.67
CA ILE A 226 -7.55 8.13 -7.56
C ILE A 226 -8.34 7.64 -8.77
N ASP A 227 -7.88 6.55 -9.39
CA ASP A 227 -8.62 5.87 -10.46
C ASP A 227 -9.94 5.32 -9.90
N ALA A 228 -11.07 5.83 -10.42
CA ALA A 228 -12.41 5.42 -10.03
C ALA A 228 -12.69 3.90 -10.21
N ASN A 229 -11.89 3.23 -11.02
CA ASN A 229 -11.97 1.79 -11.22
C ASN A 229 -11.00 0.99 -10.33
N SER A 230 -10.42 1.60 -9.31
CA SER A 230 -9.45 0.97 -8.42
C SER A 230 -10.08 0.44 -7.14
N ARG A 231 -9.37 -0.52 -6.50
CA ARG A 231 -9.75 -0.93 -5.16
C ARG A 231 -9.56 0.20 -4.13
N LEU A 232 -8.57 1.05 -4.32
CA LEU A 232 -8.36 2.20 -3.43
C LEU A 232 -9.59 3.12 -3.44
N HIS A 233 -10.17 3.37 -4.62
CA HIS A 233 -11.42 4.13 -4.74
C HIS A 233 -12.58 3.40 -4.07
N ASP A 234 -12.73 2.08 -4.27
CA ASP A 234 -13.79 1.29 -3.63
C ASP A 234 -13.74 1.36 -2.09
N LEU A 235 -12.54 1.46 -1.51
CA LEU A 235 -12.33 1.52 -0.06
C LEU A 235 -12.55 2.92 0.52
N LEU A 236 -12.06 3.95 -0.16
CA LEU A 236 -12.11 5.32 0.35
C LEU A 236 -13.39 6.05 -0.06
N GLY A 237 -14.00 5.68 -1.20
CA GLY A 237 -15.15 6.38 -1.78
C GLY A 237 -14.84 7.80 -2.24
N LEU A 238 -13.58 8.07 -2.63
CA LEU A 238 -13.07 9.40 -2.96
C LEU A 238 -12.33 9.37 -4.30
N ASP A 239 -12.59 10.36 -5.17
CA ASP A 239 -11.85 10.57 -6.42
C ASP A 239 -10.49 11.24 -6.19
N SER A 240 -10.36 11.97 -5.09
CA SER A 240 -9.12 12.62 -4.67
C SER A 240 -9.08 12.82 -3.16
N VAL A 241 -7.88 12.86 -2.59
CA VAL A 241 -7.68 13.05 -1.15
C VAL A 241 -6.35 13.73 -0.88
N MET A 242 -6.28 14.52 0.20
CA MET A 242 -5.04 15.11 0.68
C MET A 242 -4.23 14.06 1.45
N VAL A 243 -2.93 13.93 1.14
CA VAL A 243 -2.03 13.00 1.80
C VAL A 243 -0.82 13.71 2.40
N ASN A 244 -0.23 13.08 3.41
CA ASN A 244 1.08 13.47 3.94
C ASN A 244 2.20 12.91 3.05
N SER A 245 3.41 13.47 3.16
CA SER A 245 4.51 13.10 2.28
C SER A 245 5.85 13.23 2.98
N PHE A 246 6.56 12.10 3.11
CA PHE A 246 7.86 12.02 3.78
C PHE A 246 8.85 11.19 2.95
N HIS A 247 8.87 11.38 1.63
CA HIS A 247 9.72 10.61 0.74
C HIS A 247 10.41 11.52 -0.28
N HIS A 248 11.56 11.12 -0.73
CA HIS A 248 12.26 11.70 -1.88
C HIS A 248 12.41 10.70 -3.02
N GLN A 249 12.09 9.42 -2.75
CA GLN A 249 12.01 8.36 -3.76
C GLN A 249 10.54 8.04 -4.10
N ALA A 250 10.30 7.52 -5.30
CA ALA A 250 9.01 7.04 -5.75
C ALA A 250 9.14 6.03 -6.89
N VAL A 251 8.04 5.34 -7.20
CA VAL A 251 7.96 4.43 -8.35
C VAL A 251 8.19 5.21 -9.66
N LYS A 252 9.24 4.82 -10.42
CA LYS A 252 9.58 5.32 -11.76
C LYS A 252 8.97 4.44 -12.83
N GLY A 253 9.32 3.17 -12.82
CA GLY A 253 8.78 2.15 -13.72
C GLY A 253 7.99 1.12 -12.93
N PRO A 254 6.68 0.94 -13.21
CA PRO A 254 5.89 -0.10 -12.56
C PRO A 254 6.40 -1.50 -12.90
N GLY A 255 6.47 -2.38 -11.89
CA GLY A 255 6.84 -3.78 -12.04
C GLY A 255 5.76 -4.62 -12.74
N THR A 256 6.08 -5.89 -12.98
CA THR A 256 5.15 -6.82 -13.65
C THR A 256 3.88 -7.02 -12.81
N GLY A 257 2.72 -6.76 -13.42
CA GLY A 257 1.41 -6.88 -12.78
C GLY A 257 1.06 -5.74 -11.82
N VAL A 258 1.92 -4.74 -11.67
CA VAL A 258 1.64 -3.51 -10.92
C VAL A 258 0.73 -2.61 -11.75
N ARG A 259 -0.38 -2.17 -11.17
CA ARG A 259 -1.29 -1.19 -11.75
C ARG A 259 -1.29 0.08 -10.90
N VAL A 260 -0.84 1.19 -11.48
CA VAL A 260 -0.91 2.49 -10.82
C VAL A 260 -2.37 2.91 -10.69
N VAL A 261 -2.77 3.29 -9.47
CA VAL A 261 -4.16 3.65 -9.14
C VAL A 261 -4.32 5.04 -8.54
N ALA A 262 -3.22 5.70 -8.17
CA ALA A 262 -3.27 7.12 -7.81
C ALA A 262 -1.95 7.83 -8.14
N ARG A 263 -2.06 9.11 -8.48
CA ARG A 263 -0.94 10.01 -8.73
C ARG A 263 -1.18 11.38 -8.11
N SER A 264 -0.10 12.06 -7.76
CA SER A 264 -0.10 13.49 -7.46
C SER A 264 -0.19 14.33 -8.74
N ALA A 265 -0.41 15.64 -8.62
CA ALA A 265 -0.57 16.54 -9.76
C ALA A 265 0.69 16.66 -10.65
N ASP A 266 1.87 16.43 -10.08
CA ASP A 266 3.16 16.36 -10.81
C ASP A 266 3.46 14.98 -11.41
N GLY A 267 2.51 14.05 -11.33
CA GLY A 267 2.58 12.74 -11.96
C GLY A 267 3.28 11.65 -11.15
N VAL A 268 3.77 11.95 -9.94
CA VAL A 268 4.37 10.95 -9.06
C VAL A 268 3.35 9.88 -8.68
N VAL A 269 3.77 8.60 -8.68
CA VAL A 269 2.93 7.48 -8.28
C VAL A 269 2.75 7.49 -6.76
N GLU A 270 1.50 7.63 -6.33
CA GLU A 270 1.13 7.70 -4.91
C GLU A 270 0.43 6.43 -4.41
N ALA A 271 -0.18 5.67 -5.31
CA ALA A 271 -0.70 4.36 -4.98
C ALA A 271 -0.74 3.44 -6.20
N TRP A 272 -0.64 2.15 -5.93
CA TRP A 272 -0.77 1.10 -6.91
C TRP A 272 -1.34 -0.17 -6.29
N ASP A 273 -1.96 -1.01 -7.09
CA ASP A 273 -2.44 -2.31 -6.69
C ASP A 273 -1.78 -3.45 -7.50
N TRP A 274 -1.82 -4.64 -6.92
CA TRP A 274 -1.30 -5.84 -7.52
C TRP A 274 -2.21 -7.03 -7.22
N ASN A 275 -2.67 -7.67 -8.29
CA ASN A 275 -3.40 -8.92 -8.20
C ASN A 275 -2.38 -10.05 -8.15
N GLY A 276 -2.19 -10.67 -6.98
CA GLY A 276 -1.30 -11.79 -6.78
C GLY A 276 -1.38 -12.85 -7.88
N PRO A 277 -0.40 -13.79 -7.97
CA PRO A 277 -0.46 -14.85 -8.95
C PRO A 277 -1.79 -15.58 -8.77
N GLN A 278 -2.64 -15.52 -9.79
CA GLN A 278 -3.85 -16.33 -9.84
C GLN A 278 -3.38 -17.77 -9.63
N ARG A 279 -3.78 -18.43 -8.55
CA ARG A 279 -3.45 -19.84 -8.35
C ARG A 279 -3.83 -20.59 -9.62
N ALA A 280 -2.81 -21.05 -10.36
CA ALA A 280 -3.01 -21.94 -11.50
C ALA A 280 -3.74 -23.18 -10.95
N GLY A 281 -5.06 -23.27 -11.17
CA GLY A 281 -5.88 -24.38 -10.67
C GLY A 281 -7.31 -24.04 -10.30
N SER A 282 -7.69 -22.76 -10.14
CA SER A 282 -9.10 -22.41 -9.87
C SER A 282 -9.89 -22.12 -11.16
N SER A 283 -9.70 -22.91 -12.19
CA SER A 283 -10.57 -22.93 -13.38
C SER A 283 -11.87 -23.63 -13.02
N LYS A 284 -12.78 -22.96 -12.33
CA LYS A 284 -14.20 -23.33 -12.39
C LYS A 284 -14.70 -22.93 -13.78
N ARG A 285 -14.84 -23.96 -14.64
CA ARG A 285 -15.57 -23.84 -15.92
C ARG A 285 -16.93 -23.20 -15.63
N GLY A 286 -17.20 -22.09 -16.31
CA GLY A 286 -18.54 -21.55 -16.54
C GLY A 286 -19.10 -20.65 -15.45
N SER A 287 -18.56 -19.47 -15.26
CA SER A 287 -19.33 -18.30 -14.82
C SER A 287 -18.78 -17.05 -15.50
N LEU A 288 -19.67 -16.27 -16.04
CA LEU A 288 -19.41 -14.93 -16.58
C LEU A 288 -18.58 -14.16 -15.55
N GLN A 289 -17.35 -13.78 -15.93
CA GLN A 289 -16.46 -13.00 -15.09
C GLN A 289 -17.11 -11.64 -14.80
N HIS A 290 -17.71 -11.51 -13.64
CA HIS A 290 -18.00 -10.19 -13.10
C HIS A 290 -16.68 -9.53 -12.73
N SER A 291 -16.36 -8.43 -13.37
CA SER A 291 -15.16 -7.60 -13.16
C SER A 291 -14.93 -7.17 -11.69
N GLY A 292 -15.91 -7.35 -10.82
CA GLY A 292 -15.85 -7.04 -9.39
C GLY A 292 -15.12 -8.06 -8.50
N SER A 293 -14.92 -9.32 -8.94
CA SER A 293 -14.26 -10.34 -8.11
C SER A 293 -12.73 -10.18 -8.06
N SER A 294 -12.13 -9.72 -9.16
CA SER A 294 -10.67 -9.50 -9.25
C SER A 294 -10.21 -8.31 -8.39
N ARG A 295 -11.03 -7.26 -8.27
CA ARG A 295 -10.70 -6.07 -7.46
C ARG A 295 -10.65 -6.35 -5.97
N ARG A 296 -11.44 -7.32 -5.46
CA ARG A 296 -11.52 -7.63 -4.03
C ARG A 296 -10.30 -8.38 -3.47
N SER A 297 -9.42 -8.91 -4.33
CA SER A 297 -8.26 -9.69 -3.92
C SER A 297 -6.92 -8.98 -4.11
N SER A 298 -6.90 -7.76 -4.69
CA SER A 298 -5.66 -7.04 -4.96
C SER A 298 -5.03 -6.50 -3.68
N ASN A 299 -3.71 -6.66 -3.56
CA ASN A 299 -2.91 -5.97 -2.55
C ASN A 299 -2.78 -4.49 -2.95
N ILE A 300 -2.77 -3.61 -1.97
CA ILE A 300 -2.64 -2.16 -2.16
C ILE A 300 -1.31 -1.72 -1.59
N CYS A 301 -0.66 -0.81 -2.30
CA CYS A 301 0.55 -0.14 -1.87
C CYS A 301 0.38 1.36 -2.01
N VAL A 302 0.80 2.10 -1.00
CA VAL A 302 0.68 3.56 -0.94
C VAL A 302 2.02 4.20 -0.64
N GLN A 303 2.29 5.35 -1.24
CA GLN A 303 3.53 6.09 -1.05
C GLN A 303 3.49 6.98 0.20
N PHE A 304 2.32 7.47 0.56
CA PHE A 304 2.07 8.28 1.76
C PHE A 304 1.94 7.41 3.03
N HIS A 305 1.76 8.03 4.20
CA HIS A 305 1.70 7.39 5.51
C HIS A 305 0.29 7.42 6.12
N PRO A 306 -0.61 6.49 5.73
CA PRO A 306 -1.99 6.43 6.22
C PRO A 306 -2.06 6.11 7.73
N GLU A 307 -1.06 5.39 8.27
CA GLU A 307 -1.00 5.00 9.67
C GLU A 307 -0.88 6.19 10.62
N ILE A 308 -0.27 7.29 10.16
CA ILE A 308 -0.11 8.50 10.97
C ILE A 308 -1.45 9.21 11.12
N PHE A 309 -2.24 9.30 10.05
CA PHE A 309 -3.60 9.85 10.10
C PHE A 309 -4.48 9.04 11.06
N VAL A 310 -4.47 7.71 10.95
CA VAL A 310 -5.26 6.84 11.82
C VAL A 310 -4.86 7.02 13.29
N LYS A 311 -3.56 7.09 13.59
CA LYS A 311 -3.08 7.35 14.96
C LYS A 311 -3.53 8.72 15.50
N SER A 312 -3.62 9.73 14.65
CA SER A 312 -4.09 11.07 15.04
C SER A 312 -5.61 11.17 15.20
N GLY A 313 -6.34 10.10 14.91
CA GLY A 313 -7.81 10.04 15.01
C GLY A 313 -8.55 10.34 13.70
N ASP A 314 -7.84 10.60 12.60
CA ASP A 314 -8.44 10.71 11.27
C ASP A 314 -8.68 9.32 10.69
N THR A 315 -9.94 8.99 10.48
CA THR A 315 -10.37 7.66 10.01
C THR A 315 -10.43 7.53 8.49
N THR A 316 -10.08 8.55 7.74
CA THR A 316 -10.14 8.57 6.26
C THR A 316 -9.44 7.35 5.65
N PHE A 317 -8.27 6.98 6.17
CA PHE A 317 -7.48 5.85 5.67
C PHE A 317 -7.62 4.56 6.48
N LEU A 318 -8.43 4.54 7.53
CA LEU A 318 -8.70 3.33 8.31
C LEU A 318 -9.19 2.15 7.45
N PRO A 319 -10.00 2.35 6.38
CA PRO A 319 -10.44 1.26 5.51
C PRO A 319 -9.31 0.46 4.85
N LEU A 320 -8.12 1.03 4.64
CA LEU A 320 -6.95 0.30 4.11
C LEU A 320 -6.49 -0.82 5.07
N PHE A 321 -6.45 -0.52 6.36
CA PHE A 321 -6.08 -1.48 7.40
C PHE A 321 -7.20 -2.48 7.68
N GLN A 322 -8.45 -2.04 7.63
CA GLN A 322 -9.61 -2.93 7.76
C GLN A 322 -9.66 -3.94 6.62
N ASP A 323 -9.42 -3.50 5.38
CA ASP A 323 -9.34 -4.38 4.22
C ASP A 323 -8.23 -5.44 4.36
N LEU A 324 -7.05 -5.05 4.83
CA LEU A 324 -5.96 -5.99 5.10
C LEU A 324 -6.39 -7.07 6.10
N ILE A 325 -7.06 -6.67 7.18
CA ILE A 325 -7.53 -7.56 8.24
C ILE A 325 -8.69 -8.46 7.76
N ASP A 326 -9.61 -7.93 6.97
CA ASP A 326 -10.74 -8.71 6.45
C ASP A 326 -10.29 -9.78 5.45
N ARG A 327 -9.25 -9.50 4.68
CA ARG A 327 -8.63 -10.49 3.77
C ARG A 327 -7.76 -11.53 4.49
N ALA A 328 -7.36 -11.25 5.72
CA ALA A 328 -6.59 -12.14 6.58
C ALA A 328 -7.45 -13.18 7.33
N ARG A 329 -8.77 -13.02 7.31
CA ARG A 329 -9.75 -13.97 7.90
C ARG A 329 -10.05 -15.09 6.93
#